data_4ad25d0011f17aebea092bb07d4a87e9
#
_entry.id   4ad25d0011f17aebea092bb07d4a87e9
#
_cell.length_a   1.000
_cell.length_b   1.000
_cell.length_c   1.000
_cell.angle_alpha   90.00
_cell.angle_beta   90.00
_cell.angle_gamma   90.00
#
_symmetry.space_group_name_H-M   'P 1'
#
loop_
_entity.id
_entity.type
_entity.pdbx_description
1 polymer ?
#
loop_
_entity_poly.entity_id
_entity_poly.type
_entity_poly.pdbx_seq_one_letter_code
_entity_poly.pdbx_strand_id
1 'polypeptide(L)'
;MIENQLPENWYAIWNRWDAIHYNNLAQFGYSGANGDSERHFLIAYFPLFPSLVHLLHLITPSYIEAGIAASNLFCIIGFSYFYLLVKRDFDDLVATSALFFTAVFPTAYFFHIGYTESLFFALTTASFYYARREEWALCACLAFFACLTRIPGIALIPALGLEYLHQRRFDWRAIRWDALWFIFPFFGAALYLHLNQMLFGDPFKFMEIQSRNFVRSLAWPHTGALREWVGIWSAEPRVRVERHLIQLLSCIGSLVLLLIGALRLRPSYTLYMGLLWILVFSYDFWLSTPRYVMMMFPMFIVLALLFRGPLARLSVAVIFLLGYSINCMQFARGWWAH
;
A
#
# COMPACT_ATOMS: atom_id res chain seq x y z
N MET A 1 16.77 17.82 -22.84
CA MET A 1 18.00 17.34 -22.19
C MET A 1 17.91 17.72 -20.72
N ILE A 2 17.56 16.76 -19.87
CA ILE A 2 17.62 16.94 -18.42
C ILE A 2 19.09 16.69 -18.09
N GLU A 3 19.81 17.75 -17.73
CA GLU A 3 21.19 17.67 -17.29
C GLU A 3 21.30 16.64 -16.16
N ASN A 4 22.11 15.63 -16.38
CA ASN A 4 22.55 14.63 -15.40
C ASN A 4 23.47 15.26 -14.34
N GLN A 5 23.03 16.29 -13.65
CA GLN A 5 23.70 16.71 -12.43
C GLN A 5 23.27 15.74 -11.34
N LEU A 6 24.18 14.93 -10.85
CA LEU A 6 23.98 14.18 -9.62
C LEU A 6 23.57 15.18 -8.55
N PRO A 7 22.45 14.96 -7.85
CA PRO A 7 22.02 15.90 -6.82
C PRO A 7 23.12 16.02 -5.76
N GLU A 8 23.29 17.21 -5.20
CA GLU A 8 24.30 17.51 -4.17
C GLU A 8 24.23 16.53 -2.99
N ASN A 9 23.03 15.98 -2.74
CA ASN A 9 22.79 14.99 -1.69
C ASN A 9 22.23 13.70 -2.30
N TRP A 10 22.85 12.58 -1.99
CA TRP A 10 22.47 11.24 -2.48
C TRP A 10 20.99 10.87 -2.23
N TYR A 11 20.39 11.37 -1.16
CA TYR A 11 19.00 11.10 -0.81
C TYR A 11 17.99 11.87 -1.67
N ALA A 12 18.41 12.96 -2.33
CA ALA A 12 17.51 13.74 -3.19
C ALA A 12 17.05 12.97 -4.43
N ILE A 13 17.78 11.92 -4.84
CA ILE A 13 17.35 11.03 -5.92
C ILE A 13 16.04 10.29 -5.58
N TRP A 14 15.73 10.13 -4.30
CA TRP A 14 14.52 9.46 -3.81
C TRP A 14 13.32 10.40 -3.64
N ASN A 15 13.54 11.71 -3.70
CA ASN A 15 12.49 12.72 -3.64
C ASN A 15 11.87 12.95 -5.02
N ARG A 16 11.09 11.99 -5.50
CA ARG A 16 10.47 12.01 -6.83
C ARG A 16 9.00 11.64 -6.74
N TRP A 17 8.21 12.08 -7.73
CA TRP A 17 6.80 11.75 -7.87
C TRP A 17 6.00 12.08 -6.59
N ASP A 18 5.30 11.13 -6.01
CA ASP A 18 4.48 11.34 -4.81
C ASP A 18 5.28 11.84 -3.60
N ALA A 19 6.57 11.51 -3.48
CA ALA A 19 7.41 11.99 -2.36
C ALA A 19 7.48 13.51 -2.32
N ILE A 20 7.54 14.18 -3.47
CA ILE A 20 7.53 15.65 -3.58
C ILE A 20 6.24 16.19 -2.98
N HIS A 21 5.11 15.58 -3.28
CA HIS A 21 3.80 16.01 -2.80
C HIS A 21 3.62 15.74 -1.30
N TYR A 22 4.11 14.62 -0.78
CA TYR A 22 4.11 14.35 0.66
C TYR A 22 4.98 15.33 1.43
N ASN A 23 6.16 15.68 0.92
CA ASN A 23 7.05 16.67 1.55
C ASN A 23 6.45 18.07 1.50
N ASN A 24 5.84 18.45 0.38
CA ASN A 24 5.12 19.71 0.23
C ASN A 24 3.95 19.79 1.23
N LEU A 25 3.15 18.73 1.32
CA LEU A 25 2.05 18.66 2.27
C LEU A 25 2.54 18.69 3.73
N ALA A 26 3.68 18.08 4.03
CA ALA A 26 4.29 18.14 5.36
C ALA A 26 4.78 19.55 5.72
N GLN A 27 5.30 20.30 4.75
CA GLN A 27 5.86 21.62 4.94
C GLN A 27 4.79 22.72 4.98
N PHE A 28 3.86 22.72 4.05
CA PHE A 28 2.91 23.81 3.81
C PHE A 28 1.45 23.45 4.14
N GLY A 29 1.19 22.21 4.53
CA GLY A 29 -0.18 21.72 4.70
C GLY A 29 -0.94 21.71 3.37
N TYR A 30 -2.27 21.64 3.45
CA TYR A 30 -3.13 21.64 2.26
C TYR A 30 -3.22 23.00 1.55
N SER A 31 -2.57 24.03 2.04
CA SER A 31 -2.44 25.29 1.31
C SER A 31 -1.48 25.17 0.13
N GLY A 32 -0.49 24.27 0.24
CA GLY A 32 0.57 24.09 -0.76
C GLY A 32 1.53 25.29 -0.88
N ALA A 33 2.67 25.07 -1.55
CA ALA A 33 3.65 26.12 -1.79
C ALA A 33 3.17 27.15 -2.83
N ASN A 34 2.37 26.71 -3.80
CA ASN A 34 1.95 27.49 -4.97
C ASN A 34 0.47 27.92 -4.91
N GLY A 35 -0.14 27.90 -3.73
CA GLY A 35 -1.53 28.35 -3.52
C GLY A 35 -2.60 27.45 -4.10
N ASP A 36 -3.70 28.01 -4.61
CA ASP A 36 -4.92 27.28 -4.95
C ASP A 36 -4.74 26.16 -5.99
N SER A 37 -3.86 26.34 -6.96
CA SER A 37 -3.64 25.31 -8.00
C SER A 37 -3.05 24.01 -7.44
N GLU A 38 -2.14 24.11 -6.49
CA GLU A 38 -1.52 22.99 -5.82
C GLU A 38 -2.41 22.39 -4.73
N ARG A 39 -3.15 23.24 -4.03
CA ARG A 39 -4.12 22.85 -3.01
C ARG A 39 -5.11 21.81 -3.53
N HIS A 40 -5.66 22.03 -4.73
CA HIS A 40 -6.58 21.08 -5.35
C HIS A 40 -5.95 19.72 -5.62
N PHE A 41 -4.66 19.68 -5.97
CA PHE A 41 -3.97 18.43 -6.21
C PHE A 41 -3.63 17.69 -4.91
N LEU A 42 -3.17 18.42 -3.90
CA LEU A 42 -2.71 17.85 -2.62
C LEU A 42 -3.80 17.13 -1.84
N ILE A 43 -5.09 17.46 -2.05
CA ILE A 43 -6.19 16.78 -1.37
C ILE A 43 -6.30 15.29 -1.73
N ALA A 44 -5.70 14.84 -2.83
CA ALA A 44 -5.63 13.42 -3.17
C ALA A 44 -4.70 12.61 -2.22
N TYR A 45 -3.85 13.31 -1.46
CA TYR A 45 -2.90 12.72 -0.51
C TYR A 45 -3.45 12.78 0.91
N PHE A 46 -3.40 11.65 1.60
CA PHE A 46 -3.98 11.49 2.94
C PHE A 46 -3.10 12.13 4.02
N PRO A 47 -3.69 12.63 5.14
CA PRO A 47 -3.01 13.53 6.07
C PRO A 47 -2.00 12.87 7.01
N LEU A 48 -2.13 11.56 7.33
CA LEU A 48 -1.37 10.97 8.42
C LEU A 48 0.14 10.95 8.17
N PHE A 49 0.57 10.47 6.99
CA PHE A 49 2.00 10.37 6.68
C PHE A 49 2.69 11.75 6.64
N PRO A 50 2.15 12.76 5.92
CA PRO A 50 2.72 14.10 5.95
C PRO A 50 2.79 14.71 7.34
N SER A 51 1.78 14.47 8.19
CA SER A 51 1.80 14.94 9.58
C SER A 51 2.93 14.32 10.41
N LEU A 52 3.20 13.01 10.19
CA LEU A 52 4.34 12.34 10.82
C LEU A 52 5.68 12.85 10.29
N VAL A 53 5.78 13.11 9.00
CA VAL A 53 6.97 13.73 8.38
C VAL A 53 7.21 15.12 8.96
N HIS A 54 6.16 15.93 9.14
CA HIS A 54 6.25 17.24 9.78
C HIS A 54 6.80 17.14 11.22
N LEU A 55 6.30 16.20 12.00
CA LEU A 55 6.77 15.98 13.38
C LEU A 55 8.24 15.52 13.40
N LEU A 56 8.63 14.60 12.53
CA LEU A 56 10.01 14.11 12.46
C LEU A 56 10.97 15.19 11.94
N HIS A 57 10.50 16.13 11.12
CA HIS A 57 11.32 17.26 10.70
C HIS A 57 11.81 18.14 11.86
N LEU A 58 11.16 18.11 13.01
CA LEU A 58 11.65 18.82 14.21
C LEU A 58 13.03 18.35 14.68
N ILE A 59 13.43 17.13 14.29
CA ILE A 59 14.70 16.50 14.69
C ILE A 59 15.56 16.07 13.49
N THR A 60 15.13 16.36 12.26
CA THR A 60 15.88 16.03 11.03
C THR A 60 16.20 17.31 10.23
N PRO A 61 17.30 17.36 9.46
CA PRO A 61 17.71 18.56 8.72
C PRO A 61 16.72 19.00 7.63
N SER A 62 15.98 18.06 7.03
CA SER A 62 15.06 18.35 5.92
C SER A 62 13.82 17.46 5.94
N TYR A 63 12.75 17.90 5.25
CA TYR A 63 11.53 17.11 5.05
C TYR A 63 11.79 15.83 4.25
N ILE A 64 12.78 15.82 3.35
CA ILE A 64 13.16 14.62 2.59
C ILE A 64 13.73 13.56 3.54
N GLU A 65 14.66 13.95 4.40
CA GLU A 65 15.24 13.03 5.40
C GLU A 65 14.21 12.57 6.41
N ALA A 66 13.31 13.47 6.86
CA ALA A 66 12.17 13.12 7.72
C ALA A 66 11.27 12.06 7.06
N GLY A 67 10.95 12.22 5.78
CA GLY A 67 10.14 11.26 5.01
C GLY A 67 10.82 9.90 4.88
N ILE A 68 12.11 9.87 4.58
CA ILE A 68 12.92 8.64 4.50
C ILE A 68 13.01 7.98 5.88
N ALA A 69 13.27 8.75 6.94
CA ALA A 69 13.35 8.24 8.30
C ALA A 69 12.01 7.64 8.77
N ALA A 70 10.88 8.34 8.51
CA ALA A 70 9.55 7.84 8.77
C ALA A 70 9.30 6.50 8.07
N SER A 71 9.59 6.43 6.76
CA SER A 71 9.38 5.22 5.97
C SER A 71 10.20 4.05 6.50
N ASN A 72 11.46 4.24 6.82
CA ASN A 72 12.33 3.18 7.34
C ASN A 72 11.91 2.74 8.76
N LEU A 73 11.53 3.65 9.63
CA LEU A 73 10.99 3.33 10.96
C LEU A 73 9.76 2.44 10.85
N PHE A 74 8.78 2.85 10.02
CA PHE A 74 7.55 2.08 9.84
C PHE A 74 7.78 0.79 9.04
N CYS A 75 8.79 0.72 8.18
CA CYS A 75 9.20 -0.52 7.54
C CYS A 75 9.64 -1.56 8.59
N ILE A 76 10.52 -1.17 9.52
CA ILE A 76 10.97 -2.07 10.60
C ILE A 76 9.78 -2.51 11.47
N ILE A 77 8.91 -1.59 11.86
CA ILE A 77 7.71 -1.90 12.66
C ILE A 77 6.79 -2.85 11.88
N GLY A 78 6.49 -2.55 10.62
CA GLY A 78 5.59 -3.33 9.78
C GLY A 78 6.11 -4.74 9.51
N PHE A 79 7.39 -4.87 9.22
CA PHE A 79 8.05 -6.17 9.01
C PHE A 79 8.09 -7.00 10.29
N SER A 80 8.30 -6.36 11.43
CA SER A 80 8.23 -7.04 12.73
C SER A 80 6.83 -7.58 13.02
N TYR A 81 5.79 -6.75 12.86
CA TYR A 81 4.41 -7.21 13.04
C TYR A 81 3.99 -8.24 12.01
N PHE A 82 4.44 -8.12 10.77
CA PHE A 82 4.17 -9.11 9.74
C PHE A 82 4.78 -10.47 10.08
N TYR A 83 6.05 -10.51 10.47
CA TYR A 83 6.69 -11.74 10.93
C TYR A 83 5.95 -12.37 12.11
N LEU A 84 5.63 -11.57 13.15
CA LEU A 84 4.90 -12.04 14.32
C LEU A 84 3.51 -12.56 13.99
N LEU A 85 2.80 -11.89 13.07
CA LEU A 85 1.48 -12.29 12.59
C LEU A 85 1.54 -13.65 11.89
N VAL A 86 2.49 -13.81 10.95
CA VAL A 86 2.63 -15.05 10.18
C VAL A 86 3.09 -16.20 11.08
N LYS A 87 4.05 -15.95 11.99
CA LYS A 87 4.53 -16.95 12.95
C LYS A 87 3.44 -17.44 13.89
N ARG A 88 2.38 -16.67 14.11
CA ARG A 88 1.24 -17.09 14.94
C ARG A 88 0.41 -18.17 14.27
N ASP A 89 0.30 -18.14 12.95
CA ASP A 89 -0.56 -19.04 12.17
C ASP A 89 0.25 -20.16 11.46
N PHE A 90 1.55 -19.97 11.26
CA PHE A 90 2.44 -20.86 10.49
C PHE A 90 3.78 -21.06 11.18
N ASP A 91 4.61 -21.96 10.61
CA ASP A 91 5.96 -22.22 11.11
C ASP A 91 6.94 -21.06 10.79
N ASP A 92 8.11 -21.11 11.43
CA ASP A 92 9.16 -20.10 11.31
C ASP A 92 9.70 -19.98 9.89
N LEU A 93 9.73 -21.08 9.13
CA LEU A 93 10.18 -21.10 7.75
C LEU A 93 9.23 -20.28 6.86
N VAL A 94 7.91 -20.44 7.05
CA VAL A 94 6.90 -19.67 6.31
C VAL A 94 6.97 -18.20 6.71
N ALA A 95 7.08 -17.89 8.01
CA ALA A 95 7.17 -16.52 8.50
C ALA A 95 8.40 -15.79 7.93
N THR A 96 9.57 -16.42 8.00
CA THR A 96 10.82 -15.85 7.47
C THR A 96 10.79 -15.72 5.95
N SER A 97 10.25 -16.72 5.24
CA SER A 97 10.15 -16.69 3.78
C SER A 97 9.16 -15.61 3.29
N ALA A 98 8.01 -15.47 3.96
CA ALA A 98 7.03 -14.44 3.64
C ALA A 98 7.62 -13.04 3.83
N LEU A 99 8.29 -12.80 4.96
CA LEU A 99 8.99 -11.55 5.23
C LEU A 99 10.06 -11.26 4.18
N PHE A 100 10.88 -12.26 3.86
CA PHE A 100 11.95 -12.12 2.87
C PHE A 100 11.38 -11.80 1.48
N PHE A 101 10.34 -12.49 1.02
CA PHE A 101 9.69 -12.19 -0.26
C PHE A 101 9.09 -10.79 -0.30
N THR A 102 8.54 -10.30 0.83
CA THR A 102 8.07 -8.91 0.93
C THR A 102 9.22 -7.92 0.78
N ALA A 103 10.35 -8.17 1.46
CA ALA A 103 11.51 -7.28 1.46
C ALA A 103 12.21 -7.18 0.10
N VAL A 104 12.18 -8.27 -0.68
CA VAL A 104 12.82 -8.32 -2.02
C VAL A 104 11.83 -8.16 -3.18
N PHE A 105 10.56 -7.88 -2.89
CA PHE A 105 9.54 -7.70 -3.93
C PHE A 105 9.94 -6.57 -4.89
N PRO A 106 9.64 -6.66 -6.20
CA PRO A 106 10.12 -5.70 -7.21
C PRO A 106 9.88 -4.23 -6.90
N THR A 107 8.86 -3.91 -6.10
CA THR A 107 8.53 -2.54 -5.68
C THR A 107 8.81 -2.25 -4.20
N ALA A 108 9.51 -3.14 -3.50
CA ALA A 108 9.74 -2.99 -2.06
C ALA A 108 10.61 -1.77 -1.68
N TYR A 109 11.32 -1.16 -2.63
CA TYR A 109 12.04 0.10 -2.37
C TYR A 109 11.09 1.23 -1.93
N PHE A 110 9.78 1.17 -2.25
CA PHE A 110 8.79 2.11 -1.73
C PHE A 110 8.63 2.05 -0.20
N PHE A 111 9.06 0.98 0.45
CA PHE A 111 9.12 0.94 1.91
C PHE A 111 10.23 1.81 2.50
N HIS A 112 11.20 2.25 1.71
CA HIS A 112 12.42 2.94 2.17
C HIS A 112 12.49 4.41 1.79
N ILE A 113 11.67 4.84 0.85
CA ILE A 113 11.61 6.23 0.38
C ILE A 113 10.42 6.97 1.00
N GLY A 114 10.36 8.28 0.91
CA GLY A 114 9.34 9.14 1.57
C GLY A 114 7.92 8.94 1.06
N TYR A 115 7.37 7.73 1.24
CA TYR A 115 6.06 7.27 0.77
C TYR A 115 5.26 6.62 1.89
N THR A 116 3.96 6.43 1.67
CA THR A 116 3.01 5.92 2.69
C THR A 116 3.02 4.40 2.87
N GLU A 117 3.71 3.66 2.01
CA GLU A 117 3.61 2.20 1.94
C GLU A 117 4.04 1.52 3.23
N SER A 118 5.16 1.92 3.81
CA SER A 118 5.67 1.36 5.06
C SER A 118 4.73 1.63 6.25
N LEU A 119 4.23 2.86 6.36
CA LEU A 119 3.27 3.23 7.40
C LEU A 119 1.97 2.42 7.27
N PHE A 120 1.42 2.35 6.05
CA PHE A 120 0.19 1.60 5.80
C PHE A 120 0.38 0.10 6.06
N PHE A 121 1.50 -0.47 5.64
CA PHE A 121 1.84 -1.87 5.88
C PHE A 121 1.98 -2.17 7.38
N ALA A 122 2.65 -1.28 8.13
CA ALA A 122 2.80 -1.39 9.58
C ALA A 122 1.45 -1.36 10.30
N LEU A 123 0.60 -0.37 9.99
CA LEU A 123 -0.72 -0.24 10.57
C LEU A 123 -1.62 -1.44 10.26
N THR A 124 -1.55 -1.94 9.02
CA THR A 124 -2.33 -3.09 8.57
C THR A 124 -1.90 -4.37 9.28
N THR A 125 -0.62 -4.71 9.26
CA THR A 125 -0.10 -5.95 9.85
C THR A 125 -0.24 -5.94 11.37
N ALA A 126 -0.03 -4.80 12.02
CA ALA A 126 -0.27 -4.64 13.45
C ALA A 126 -1.77 -4.76 13.79
N SER A 127 -2.68 -4.18 12.98
CA SER A 127 -4.14 -4.35 13.19
C SER A 127 -4.53 -5.83 13.19
N PHE A 128 -4.08 -6.59 12.20
CA PHE A 128 -4.33 -8.02 12.16
C PHE A 128 -3.66 -8.78 13.32
N TYR A 129 -2.44 -8.41 13.70
CA TYR A 129 -1.77 -9.03 14.83
C TYR A 129 -2.56 -8.87 16.13
N TYR A 130 -3.04 -7.66 16.44
CA TYR A 130 -3.86 -7.39 17.62
C TYR A 130 -5.27 -7.98 17.51
N ALA A 131 -5.87 -8.01 16.32
CA ALA A 131 -7.11 -8.76 16.09
C ALA A 131 -6.95 -10.25 16.42
N ARG A 132 -5.81 -10.87 16.04
CA ARG A 132 -5.48 -12.26 16.36
C ARG A 132 -5.21 -12.50 17.85
N ARG A 133 -5.03 -11.45 18.65
CA ARG A 133 -4.91 -11.48 20.10
C ARG A 133 -6.20 -11.10 20.82
N GLU A 134 -7.26 -10.83 20.10
CA GLU A 134 -8.54 -10.31 20.61
C GLU A 134 -8.40 -8.93 21.30
N GLU A 135 -7.33 -8.18 21.00
CA GLU A 135 -7.08 -6.82 21.49
C GLU A 135 -7.77 -5.80 20.57
N TRP A 136 -9.12 -5.81 20.58
CA TRP A 136 -9.94 -5.10 19.58
C TRP A 136 -9.83 -3.58 19.64
N ALA A 137 -9.56 -2.99 20.80
CA ALA A 137 -9.33 -1.56 20.95
C ALA A 137 -8.07 -1.11 20.18
N LEU A 138 -6.94 -1.82 20.37
CA LEU A 138 -5.70 -1.53 19.64
C LEU A 138 -5.85 -1.82 18.14
N CYS A 139 -6.48 -2.94 17.80
CA CYS A 139 -6.81 -3.29 16.43
C CYS A 139 -7.57 -2.15 15.73
N ALA A 140 -8.63 -1.64 16.33
CA ALA A 140 -9.46 -0.58 15.77
C ALA A 140 -8.74 0.76 15.71
N CYS A 141 -7.91 1.10 16.72
CA CYS A 141 -7.09 2.29 16.73
C CYS A 141 -6.10 2.30 15.55
N LEU A 142 -5.42 1.18 15.31
CA LEU A 142 -4.49 1.05 14.18
C LEU A 142 -5.22 1.11 12.83
N ALA A 143 -6.39 0.50 12.72
CA ALA A 143 -7.22 0.57 11.53
C ALA A 143 -7.76 2.00 11.26
N PHE A 144 -8.08 2.77 12.32
CA PHE A 144 -8.41 4.20 12.20
C PHE A 144 -7.27 4.97 11.55
N PHE A 145 -6.03 4.80 12.02
CA PHE A 145 -4.86 5.44 11.41
C PHE A 145 -4.58 4.94 10.00
N ALA A 146 -4.84 3.67 9.70
CA ALA A 146 -4.73 3.16 8.33
C ALA A 146 -5.71 3.85 7.37
N CYS A 147 -6.94 4.15 7.81
CA CYS A 147 -7.92 4.92 7.03
C CYS A 147 -7.47 6.38 6.79
N LEU A 148 -6.65 6.96 7.68
CA LEU A 148 -6.04 8.29 7.52
C LEU A 148 -4.75 8.28 6.68
N THR A 149 -4.28 7.10 6.28
CA THR A 149 -3.07 6.95 5.47
C THR A 149 -3.38 6.79 3.99
N ARG A 150 -4.39 5.98 3.64
CA ARG A 150 -4.75 5.63 2.26
C ARG A 150 -6.19 5.12 2.17
N ILE A 151 -6.83 5.30 0.99
CA ILE A 151 -8.16 4.72 0.70
C ILE A 151 -8.25 3.21 1.03
N PRO A 152 -7.25 2.37 0.69
CA PRO A 152 -7.28 0.95 1.02
C PRO A 152 -7.44 0.62 2.52
N GLY A 153 -7.23 1.58 3.42
CA GLY A 153 -7.49 1.41 4.86
C GLY A 153 -8.93 0.98 5.17
N ILE A 154 -9.90 1.41 4.36
CA ILE A 154 -11.30 1.03 4.54
C ILE A 154 -11.54 -0.49 4.38
N ALA A 155 -10.68 -1.18 3.60
CA ALA A 155 -10.77 -2.63 3.43
C ALA A 155 -10.47 -3.42 4.72
N LEU A 156 -9.77 -2.80 5.69
CA LEU A 156 -9.52 -3.42 6.98
C LEU A 156 -10.81 -3.63 7.77
N ILE A 157 -11.78 -2.73 7.67
CA ILE A 157 -13.00 -2.75 8.50
C ILE A 157 -13.75 -4.07 8.33
N PRO A 158 -14.20 -4.46 7.13
CA PRO A 158 -14.91 -5.73 6.96
C PRO A 158 -13.99 -6.95 7.15
N ALA A 159 -12.71 -6.85 6.85
CA ALA A 159 -11.76 -7.95 7.04
C ALA A 159 -11.54 -8.25 8.53
N LEU A 160 -11.37 -7.24 9.36
CA LEU A 160 -11.23 -7.37 10.81
C LEU A 160 -12.56 -7.79 11.47
N GLY A 161 -13.69 -7.28 10.95
CA GLY A 161 -15.02 -7.75 11.36
C GLY A 161 -15.22 -9.25 11.07
N LEU A 162 -14.77 -9.72 9.90
CA LEU A 162 -14.80 -11.14 9.57
C LEU A 162 -13.88 -11.96 10.50
N GLU A 163 -12.70 -11.42 10.87
CA GLU A 163 -11.81 -12.05 11.84
C GLU A 163 -12.49 -12.22 13.20
N TYR A 164 -13.18 -11.16 13.65
CA TYR A 164 -13.94 -11.17 14.90
C TYR A 164 -15.02 -12.28 14.91
N LEU A 165 -15.81 -12.36 13.84
CA LEU A 165 -16.85 -13.39 13.70
C LEU A 165 -16.25 -14.79 13.57
N HIS A 166 -15.16 -14.94 12.82
CA HIS A 166 -14.47 -16.21 12.64
C HIS A 166 -13.93 -16.78 13.96
N GLN A 167 -13.34 -15.93 14.81
CA GLN A 167 -12.87 -16.35 16.15
C GLN A 167 -14.02 -16.79 17.05
N ARG A 168 -15.21 -16.26 16.85
CA ARG A 168 -16.45 -16.64 17.55
C ARG A 168 -17.26 -17.72 16.84
N ARG A 169 -16.65 -18.44 15.88
CA ARG A 169 -17.29 -19.52 15.11
C ARG A 169 -18.61 -19.10 14.45
N PHE A 170 -18.75 -17.81 14.09
CA PHE A 170 -19.97 -17.21 13.53
C PHE A 170 -21.20 -17.29 14.43
N ASP A 171 -21.01 -17.50 15.74
CA ASP A 171 -22.11 -17.43 16.72
C ASP A 171 -22.40 -15.96 17.06
N TRP A 172 -23.56 -15.47 16.59
CA TRP A 172 -24.04 -14.11 16.85
C TRP A 172 -24.29 -13.84 18.33
N ARG A 173 -24.54 -14.88 19.14
CA ARG A 173 -24.75 -14.77 20.60
C ARG A 173 -23.42 -14.53 21.35
N ALA A 174 -22.32 -14.84 20.72
CA ALA A 174 -20.98 -14.60 21.28
C ALA A 174 -20.44 -13.17 21.00
N ILE A 175 -21.22 -12.32 20.33
CA ILE A 175 -20.86 -10.92 20.12
C ILE A 175 -20.93 -10.18 21.46
N ARG A 176 -19.83 -9.46 21.78
CA ARG A 176 -19.68 -8.68 23.02
C ARG A 176 -19.63 -7.17 22.70
N TRP A 177 -19.64 -6.37 23.73
CA TRP A 177 -19.49 -4.92 23.62
C TRP A 177 -18.20 -4.47 22.95
N ASP A 178 -17.18 -5.31 22.93
CA ASP A 178 -15.91 -5.07 22.21
C ASP A 178 -16.10 -4.95 20.68
N ALA A 179 -17.19 -5.46 20.11
CA ALA A 179 -17.57 -5.25 18.71
C ALA A 179 -17.79 -3.75 18.38
N LEU A 180 -18.12 -2.91 19.35
CA LEU A 180 -18.29 -1.47 19.14
C LEU A 180 -17.00 -0.79 18.67
N TRP A 181 -15.85 -1.38 18.95
CA TRP A 181 -14.56 -0.85 18.46
C TRP A 181 -14.49 -0.79 16.93
N PHE A 182 -15.26 -1.63 16.20
CA PHE A 182 -15.30 -1.58 14.73
C PHE A 182 -15.95 -0.31 14.16
N ILE A 183 -16.59 0.50 14.99
CA ILE A 183 -17.10 1.82 14.60
C ILE A 183 -15.91 2.83 14.50
N PHE A 184 -14.86 2.62 15.30
CA PHE A 184 -13.76 3.59 15.42
C PHE A 184 -12.99 3.84 14.10
N PRO A 185 -12.63 2.84 13.28
CA PRO A 185 -11.99 3.05 11.98
C PRO A 185 -12.80 3.90 11.00
N PHE A 186 -14.15 3.89 11.08
CA PHE A 186 -14.99 4.76 10.25
C PHE A 186 -14.76 6.24 10.56
N PHE A 187 -14.43 6.60 11.81
CA PHE A 187 -14.09 7.97 12.13
C PHE A 187 -12.81 8.43 11.45
N GLY A 188 -11.86 7.54 11.17
CA GLY A 188 -10.67 7.87 10.38
C GLY A 188 -11.03 8.27 8.93
N ALA A 189 -11.88 7.47 8.28
CA ALA A 189 -12.40 7.82 6.97
C ALA A 189 -13.26 9.11 7.00
N ALA A 190 -14.15 9.23 8.00
CA ALA A 190 -15.01 10.40 8.15
C ALA A 190 -14.19 11.68 8.39
N LEU A 191 -13.11 11.62 9.16
CA LEU A 191 -12.22 12.76 9.38
C LEU A 191 -11.58 13.26 8.08
N TYR A 192 -11.16 12.33 7.22
CA TYR A 192 -10.63 12.70 5.90
C TYR A 192 -11.71 13.31 5.00
N LEU A 193 -12.92 12.75 4.97
CA LEU A 193 -14.05 13.32 4.24
C LEU A 193 -14.44 14.69 4.78
N HIS A 194 -14.42 14.87 6.10
CA HIS A 194 -14.65 16.17 6.75
C HIS A 194 -13.60 17.20 6.36
N LEU A 195 -12.33 16.81 6.29
CA LEU A 195 -11.25 17.66 5.80
C LEU A 195 -11.51 18.12 4.36
N ASN A 196 -11.93 17.22 3.46
CA ASN A 196 -12.33 17.57 2.09
C ASN A 196 -13.49 18.59 2.10
N GLN A 197 -14.52 18.33 2.92
CA GLN A 197 -15.67 19.24 3.06
C GLN A 197 -15.24 20.63 3.54
N MET A 198 -14.37 20.71 4.54
CA MET A 198 -13.90 22.00 5.08
C MET A 198 -13.07 22.79 4.05
N LEU A 199 -12.22 22.11 3.30
CA LEU A 199 -11.29 22.76 2.37
C LEU A 199 -11.93 23.15 1.04
N PHE A 200 -12.91 22.38 0.55
CA PHE A 200 -13.46 22.49 -0.80
C PHE A 200 -14.99 22.51 -0.89
N GLY A 201 -15.70 22.38 0.24
CA GLY A 201 -17.16 22.30 0.25
C GLY A 201 -17.74 20.98 -0.31
N ASP A 202 -16.89 20.00 -0.62
CA ASP A 202 -17.27 18.68 -1.15
C ASP A 202 -16.48 17.58 -0.46
N PRO A 203 -17.12 16.65 0.28
CA PRO A 203 -16.44 15.59 1.01
C PRO A 203 -15.73 14.56 0.10
N PHE A 204 -16.12 14.50 -1.18
CA PHE A 204 -15.57 13.57 -2.16
C PHE A 204 -14.63 14.24 -3.18
N LYS A 205 -14.19 15.46 -2.91
CA LYS A 205 -13.32 16.23 -3.82
C LYS A 205 -12.07 15.46 -4.26
N PHE A 206 -11.49 14.67 -3.38
CA PHE A 206 -10.34 13.82 -3.70
C PHE A 206 -10.62 12.82 -4.84
N MET A 207 -11.85 12.31 -4.98
CA MET A 207 -12.23 11.40 -6.07
C MET A 207 -12.25 12.12 -7.42
N GLU A 208 -12.77 13.32 -7.45
CA GLU A 208 -12.74 14.17 -8.65
C GLU A 208 -11.30 14.45 -9.09
N ILE A 209 -10.44 14.80 -8.14
CA ILE A 209 -9.03 15.09 -8.43
C ILE A 209 -8.30 13.84 -8.91
N GLN A 210 -8.54 12.67 -8.31
CA GLN A 210 -7.99 11.42 -8.80
C GLN A 210 -8.43 11.10 -10.23
N SER A 211 -9.71 11.29 -10.55
CA SER A 211 -10.22 11.08 -11.90
C SER A 211 -9.58 12.02 -12.92
N ARG A 212 -9.49 13.31 -12.60
CA ARG A 212 -8.93 14.33 -13.51
C ARG A 212 -7.43 14.21 -13.71
N ASN A 213 -6.66 14.06 -12.63
CA ASN A 213 -5.20 14.11 -12.68
C ASN A 213 -4.55 12.77 -13.04
N PHE A 214 -5.18 11.66 -12.67
CA PHE A 214 -4.65 10.33 -12.96
C PHE A 214 -5.40 9.61 -14.09
N VAL A 215 -6.35 10.31 -14.74
CA VAL A 215 -7.11 9.79 -15.89
C VAL A 215 -7.73 8.42 -15.58
N ARG A 216 -8.28 8.26 -14.38
CA ARG A 216 -8.83 6.99 -13.89
C ARG A 216 -10.33 7.09 -13.70
N SER A 217 -11.08 6.29 -14.43
CA SER A 217 -12.51 6.12 -14.25
C SER A 217 -12.81 4.75 -13.66
N LEU A 218 -13.81 4.68 -12.77
CA LEU A 218 -14.24 3.39 -12.24
C LEU A 218 -14.77 2.51 -13.37
N ALA A 219 -14.25 1.29 -13.44
CA ALA A 219 -14.60 0.31 -14.45
C ALA A 219 -14.48 -1.11 -13.88
N TRP A 220 -15.11 -2.07 -14.53
CA TRP A 220 -14.93 -3.46 -14.16
C TRP A 220 -13.48 -3.92 -14.46
N PRO A 221 -12.88 -4.80 -13.65
CA PRO A 221 -11.49 -5.24 -13.80
C PRO A 221 -11.12 -5.74 -15.20
N HIS A 222 -12.06 -6.38 -15.89
CA HIS A 222 -11.83 -6.86 -17.25
C HIS A 222 -11.59 -5.72 -18.26
N THR A 223 -12.15 -4.52 -18.04
CA THR A 223 -11.93 -3.36 -18.92
C THR A 223 -10.46 -2.93 -18.90
N GLY A 224 -9.89 -2.77 -17.69
CA GLY A 224 -8.46 -2.48 -17.53
C GLY A 224 -7.60 -3.61 -18.10
N ALA A 225 -7.94 -4.88 -17.81
CA ALA A 225 -7.21 -6.03 -18.32
C ALA A 225 -7.18 -6.10 -19.85
N LEU A 226 -8.30 -5.81 -20.51
CA LEU A 226 -8.38 -5.75 -21.99
C LEU A 226 -7.54 -4.60 -22.53
N ARG A 227 -7.54 -3.44 -21.89
CA ARG A 227 -6.70 -2.30 -22.28
C ARG A 227 -5.22 -2.65 -22.21
N GLU A 228 -4.78 -3.27 -21.11
CA GLU A 228 -3.39 -3.70 -20.95
C GLU A 228 -3.03 -4.79 -21.96
N TRP A 229 -3.93 -5.75 -22.23
CA TRP A 229 -3.75 -6.78 -23.24
C TRP A 229 -3.57 -6.18 -24.64
N VAL A 230 -4.43 -5.26 -25.05
CA VAL A 230 -4.29 -4.57 -26.35
C VAL A 230 -2.99 -3.79 -26.42
N GLY A 231 -2.61 -3.11 -25.32
CA GLY A 231 -1.36 -2.37 -25.23
C GLY A 231 -0.12 -3.22 -25.41
N ILE A 232 -0.12 -4.50 -24.99
CA ILE A 232 0.98 -5.44 -25.22
C ILE A 232 1.26 -5.63 -26.72
N TRP A 233 0.22 -5.61 -27.56
CA TRP A 233 0.36 -5.86 -28.99
C TRP A 233 0.58 -4.59 -29.83
N SER A 234 0.14 -3.43 -29.34
CA SER A 234 0.15 -2.15 -30.06
C SER A 234 1.28 -1.20 -29.67
N ALA A 235 1.89 -1.38 -28.48
CA ALA A 235 2.88 -0.45 -27.97
C ALA A 235 4.31 -0.80 -28.43
N GLU A 236 5.17 0.20 -28.40
CA GLU A 236 6.63 0.06 -28.56
C GLU A 236 7.19 -0.99 -27.57
N PRO A 237 8.26 -1.75 -27.92
CA PRO A 237 8.76 -2.87 -27.11
C PRO A 237 9.04 -2.52 -25.65
N ARG A 238 9.59 -1.33 -25.41
CA ARG A 238 9.88 -0.86 -24.05
C ARG A 238 8.60 -0.60 -23.26
N VAL A 239 7.67 0.17 -23.81
CA VAL A 239 6.38 0.51 -23.18
C VAL A 239 5.52 -0.76 -22.98
N ARG A 240 5.60 -1.69 -23.93
CA ARG A 240 4.94 -3.00 -23.84
C ARG A 240 5.30 -3.74 -22.56
N VAL A 241 6.58 -3.84 -22.24
CA VAL A 241 7.06 -4.57 -21.06
C VAL A 241 6.90 -3.74 -19.80
N GLU A 242 7.45 -2.52 -19.80
CA GLU A 242 7.54 -1.67 -18.59
C GLU A 242 6.17 -1.19 -18.10
N ARG A 243 5.17 -1.11 -18.97
CA ARG A 243 3.84 -0.63 -18.61
C ARG A 243 2.79 -1.73 -18.68
N HIS A 244 2.53 -2.28 -19.87
CA HIS A 244 1.37 -3.15 -20.09
C HIS A 244 1.54 -4.55 -19.50
N LEU A 245 2.66 -5.21 -19.81
CA LEU A 245 2.90 -6.58 -19.34
C LEU A 245 2.99 -6.67 -17.82
N ILE A 246 3.70 -5.76 -17.17
CA ILE A 246 3.89 -5.77 -15.72
C ILE A 246 2.55 -5.51 -14.99
N GLN A 247 1.72 -4.60 -15.49
CA GLN A 247 0.39 -4.34 -14.92
C GLN A 247 -0.50 -5.58 -15.02
N LEU A 248 -0.53 -6.22 -16.19
CA LEU A 248 -1.32 -7.44 -16.43
C LEU A 248 -0.83 -8.62 -15.57
N LEU A 249 0.49 -8.83 -15.49
CA LEU A 249 1.08 -9.86 -14.62
C LEU A 249 0.76 -9.62 -13.14
N SER A 250 0.74 -8.37 -12.70
CA SER A 250 0.35 -8.02 -11.32
C SER A 250 -1.11 -8.34 -11.04
N CYS A 251 -1.99 -8.07 -11.99
CA CYS A 251 -3.42 -8.39 -11.89
C CYS A 251 -3.64 -9.91 -11.81
N ILE A 252 -3.14 -10.65 -12.80
CA ILE A 252 -3.35 -12.10 -12.90
C ILE A 252 -2.63 -12.82 -11.75
N GLY A 253 -1.37 -12.46 -11.48
CA GLY A 253 -0.57 -13.09 -10.44
C GLY A 253 -1.20 -12.91 -9.05
N SER A 254 -1.62 -11.69 -8.70
CA SER A 254 -2.30 -11.44 -7.43
C SER A 254 -3.67 -12.12 -7.33
N LEU A 255 -4.43 -12.22 -8.44
CA LEU A 255 -5.69 -12.96 -8.48
C LEU A 255 -5.48 -14.47 -8.23
N VAL A 256 -4.49 -15.07 -8.90
CA VAL A 256 -4.13 -16.48 -8.68
C VAL A 256 -3.74 -16.72 -7.23
N LEU A 257 -2.90 -15.84 -6.65
CA LEU A 257 -2.51 -15.95 -5.25
C LEU A 257 -3.70 -15.72 -4.29
N LEU A 258 -4.65 -14.87 -4.64
CA LEU A 258 -5.90 -14.67 -3.90
C LEU A 258 -6.73 -15.96 -3.89
N LEU A 259 -6.93 -16.60 -5.04
CA LEU A 259 -7.70 -17.85 -5.17
C LEU A 259 -7.04 -19.00 -4.39
N ILE A 260 -5.71 -19.12 -4.46
CA ILE A 260 -4.96 -20.09 -3.65
C ILE A 260 -5.08 -19.75 -2.16
N GLY A 261 -4.99 -18.47 -1.81
CA GLY A 261 -5.14 -17.96 -0.45
C GLY A 261 -6.50 -18.29 0.16
N ALA A 262 -7.56 -18.24 -0.64
CA ALA A 262 -8.91 -18.61 -0.21
C ALA A 262 -9.02 -20.06 0.29
N LEU A 263 -8.13 -20.94 -0.20
CA LEU A 263 -8.07 -22.35 0.20
C LEU A 263 -7.09 -22.63 1.34
N ARG A 264 -6.19 -21.70 1.64
CA ARG A 264 -5.04 -21.94 2.54
C ARG A 264 -4.93 -20.99 3.71
N LEU A 265 -5.55 -19.82 3.61
CA LEU A 265 -5.44 -18.77 4.60
C LEU A 265 -6.74 -18.58 5.38
N ARG A 266 -6.68 -17.78 6.42
CA ARG A 266 -7.86 -17.35 7.16
C ARG A 266 -8.80 -16.54 6.28
N PRO A 267 -10.14 -16.65 6.45
CA PRO A 267 -11.10 -15.91 5.66
C PRO A 267 -10.88 -14.38 5.69
N SER A 268 -10.44 -13.84 6.83
CA SER A 268 -10.15 -12.41 7.01
C SER A 268 -9.00 -11.93 6.14
N TYR A 269 -7.92 -12.72 6.01
CA TYR A 269 -6.78 -12.40 5.14
C TYR A 269 -7.20 -12.44 3.67
N THR A 270 -7.99 -13.43 3.30
CA THR A 270 -8.52 -13.58 1.94
C THR A 270 -9.45 -12.43 1.59
N LEU A 271 -10.37 -12.07 2.50
CA LEU A 271 -11.28 -10.94 2.29
C LEU A 271 -10.51 -9.62 2.13
N TYR A 272 -9.52 -9.37 3.01
CA TYR A 272 -8.67 -8.17 2.89
C TYR A 272 -7.98 -8.11 1.53
N MET A 273 -7.33 -9.20 1.12
CA MET A 273 -6.64 -9.27 -0.16
C MET A 273 -7.61 -9.10 -1.34
N GLY A 274 -8.80 -9.71 -1.27
CA GLY A 274 -9.83 -9.59 -2.31
C GLY A 274 -10.38 -8.17 -2.44
N LEU A 275 -10.65 -7.50 -1.32
CA LEU A 275 -11.09 -6.10 -1.31
C LEU A 275 -10.03 -5.17 -1.88
N LEU A 276 -8.76 -5.36 -1.51
CA LEU A 276 -7.66 -4.60 -2.12
C LEU A 276 -7.55 -4.87 -3.61
N TRP A 277 -7.68 -6.12 -4.03
CA TRP A 277 -7.64 -6.49 -5.45
C TRP A 277 -8.74 -5.75 -6.24
N ILE A 278 -9.97 -5.74 -5.72
CA ILE A 278 -11.08 -5.00 -6.33
C ILE A 278 -10.74 -3.50 -6.37
N LEU A 279 -10.28 -2.90 -5.27
CA LEU A 279 -9.95 -1.47 -5.22
C LEU A 279 -8.84 -1.07 -6.19
N VAL A 280 -7.86 -1.95 -6.44
CA VAL A 280 -6.73 -1.66 -7.33
C VAL A 280 -7.12 -1.83 -8.79
N PHE A 281 -7.89 -2.87 -9.12
CA PHE A 281 -8.14 -3.27 -10.50
C PHE A 281 -9.50 -2.83 -11.06
N SER A 282 -10.36 -2.18 -10.26
CA SER A 282 -11.64 -1.63 -10.73
C SER A 282 -11.52 -0.24 -11.35
N TYR A 283 -10.54 -0.07 -12.24
CA TYR A 283 -10.33 1.13 -13.03
C TYR A 283 -10.07 0.76 -14.51
N ASP A 284 -10.44 1.68 -15.41
CA ASP A 284 -10.20 1.55 -16.86
C ASP A 284 -8.72 1.75 -17.23
N PHE A 285 -7.96 2.45 -16.39
CA PHE A 285 -6.54 2.72 -16.56
C PHE A 285 -5.77 2.32 -15.30
N TRP A 286 -4.84 1.36 -15.44
CA TRP A 286 -4.01 0.91 -14.35
C TRP A 286 -2.68 1.65 -14.30
N LEU A 287 -2.31 2.07 -13.11
CA LEU A 287 -1.10 2.81 -12.85
C LEU A 287 -0.46 2.25 -11.58
N SER A 288 0.83 1.87 -11.65
CA SER A 288 1.61 1.39 -10.50
C SER A 288 0.99 0.19 -9.76
N THR A 289 0.32 -0.73 -10.46
CA THR A 289 -0.33 -1.87 -9.79
C THR A 289 0.63 -2.76 -9.00
N PRO A 290 1.91 -3.02 -9.41
CA PRO A 290 2.86 -3.74 -8.57
C PRO A 290 3.06 -3.13 -7.19
N ARG A 291 3.11 -1.79 -7.09
CA ARG A 291 3.21 -1.05 -5.84
C ARG A 291 1.99 -1.26 -4.94
N TYR A 292 0.78 -1.23 -5.52
CA TYR A 292 -0.45 -1.45 -4.76
C TYR A 292 -0.65 -2.92 -4.36
N VAL A 293 -0.30 -3.85 -5.24
CA VAL A 293 -0.36 -5.30 -4.96
C VAL A 293 0.55 -5.68 -3.79
N MET A 294 1.70 -5.03 -3.64
CA MET A 294 2.61 -5.21 -2.51
C MET A 294 1.92 -5.02 -1.14
N MET A 295 0.87 -4.20 -1.06
CA MET A 295 0.10 -4.00 0.18
C MET A 295 -0.83 -5.19 0.51
N MET A 296 -1.02 -6.12 -0.40
CA MET A 296 -1.76 -7.36 -0.19
C MET A 296 -0.88 -8.38 0.55
N PHE A 297 -0.52 -8.09 1.81
CA PHE A 297 0.43 -8.91 2.57
C PHE A 297 0.14 -10.43 2.56
N PRO A 298 -1.13 -10.90 2.51
CA PRO A 298 -1.41 -12.32 2.50
C PRO A 298 -0.83 -13.07 1.28
N MET A 299 -0.60 -12.38 0.17
CA MET A 299 0.00 -13.02 -1.00
C MET A 299 1.41 -13.55 -0.73
N PHE A 300 2.18 -12.87 0.13
CA PHE A 300 3.52 -13.32 0.50
C PHE A 300 3.49 -14.56 1.38
N ILE A 301 2.44 -14.72 2.20
CA ILE A 301 2.21 -15.96 2.96
C ILE A 301 1.92 -17.11 1.99
N VAL A 302 1.06 -16.87 0.98
CA VAL A 302 0.77 -17.87 -0.06
C VAL A 302 2.04 -18.27 -0.81
N LEU A 303 2.85 -17.29 -1.23
CA LEU A 303 4.14 -17.55 -1.88
C LEU A 303 5.06 -18.41 -1.00
N ALA A 304 5.18 -18.08 0.30
CA ALA A 304 5.98 -18.85 1.24
C ALA A 304 5.47 -20.28 1.42
N LEU A 305 4.15 -20.50 1.38
CA LEU A 305 3.54 -21.82 1.44
C LEU A 305 3.74 -22.65 0.17
N LEU A 306 3.77 -21.99 -1.00
CA LEU A 306 3.99 -22.66 -2.29
C LEU A 306 5.47 -23.01 -2.53
N PHE A 307 6.38 -22.12 -2.12
CA PHE A 307 7.81 -22.25 -2.42
C PHE A 307 8.62 -22.61 -1.16
N ARG A 308 8.28 -23.73 -0.51
CA ARG A 308 8.96 -24.21 0.72
C ARG A 308 10.35 -24.79 0.49
N GLY A 309 10.62 -25.32 -0.69
CA GLY A 309 11.93 -25.90 -1.04
C GLY A 309 13.02 -24.82 -1.16
N PRO A 310 14.27 -25.09 -0.78
CA PRO A 310 15.33 -24.09 -0.78
C PRO A 310 15.62 -23.52 -2.18
N LEU A 311 15.64 -24.39 -3.19
CA LEU A 311 15.87 -23.97 -4.58
C LEU A 311 14.70 -23.10 -5.09
N ALA A 312 13.47 -23.52 -4.82
CA ALA A 312 12.28 -22.75 -5.24
C ALA A 312 12.22 -21.36 -4.58
N ARG A 313 12.56 -21.27 -3.28
CA ARG A 313 12.66 -19.97 -2.58
C ARG A 313 13.75 -19.09 -3.19
N LEU A 314 14.92 -19.68 -3.46
CA LEU A 314 16.01 -18.94 -4.11
C LEU A 314 15.59 -18.43 -5.50
N SER A 315 14.91 -19.24 -6.31
CA SER A 315 14.44 -18.83 -7.64
C SER A 315 13.48 -17.64 -7.56
N VAL A 316 12.49 -17.68 -6.66
CA VAL A 316 11.58 -16.54 -6.45
C VAL A 316 12.35 -15.30 -5.98
N ALA A 317 13.26 -15.46 -5.03
CA ALA A 317 14.07 -14.37 -4.51
C ALA A 317 14.93 -13.70 -5.60
N VAL A 318 15.58 -14.50 -6.45
CA VAL A 318 16.39 -13.98 -7.58
C VAL A 318 15.52 -13.21 -8.56
N ILE A 319 14.36 -13.73 -8.95
CA ILE A 319 13.42 -13.05 -9.84
C ILE A 319 12.98 -11.71 -9.23
N PHE A 320 12.62 -11.71 -7.95
CA PHE A 320 12.18 -10.49 -7.26
C PHE A 320 13.31 -9.47 -7.13
N LEU A 321 14.52 -9.90 -6.77
CA LEU A 321 15.69 -9.03 -6.65
C LEU A 321 16.09 -8.41 -7.99
N LEU A 322 15.99 -9.16 -9.09
CA LEU A 322 16.21 -8.60 -10.43
C LEU A 322 15.18 -7.51 -10.75
N GLY A 323 13.90 -7.77 -10.49
CA GLY A 323 12.84 -6.78 -10.65
C GLY A 323 13.03 -5.56 -9.74
N TYR A 324 13.39 -5.78 -8.46
CA TYR A 324 13.72 -4.73 -7.50
C TYR A 324 14.85 -3.83 -8.00
N SER A 325 15.96 -4.44 -8.45
CA SER A 325 17.13 -3.70 -8.93
C SER A 325 16.80 -2.86 -10.17
N ILE A 326 16.03 -3.42 -11.10
CA ILE A 326 15.61 -2.70 -12.32
C ILE A 326 14.72 -1.50 -11.95
N ASN A 327 13.69 -1.71 -11.14
CA ASN A 327 12.76 -0.65 -10.73
C ASN A 327 13.46 0.44 -9.92
N CYS A 328 14.33 0.06 -8.99
CA CYS A 328 15.12 0.98 -8.19
C CYS A 328 16.04 1.87 -9.06
N MET A 329 16.70 1.25 -10.05
CA MET A 329 17.55 1.99 -11.01
C MET A 329 16.72 2.94 -11.89
N GLN A 330 15.54 2.51 -12.36
CA GLN A 330 14.63 3.36 -13.15
C GLN A 330 14.16 4.55 -12.32
N PHE A 331 13.73 4.31 -11.07
CA PHE A 331 13.31 5.37 -10.15
C PHE A 331 14.44 6.39 -9.91
N ALA A 332 15.64 5.91 -9.60
CA ALA A 332 16.81 6.76 -9.36
C ALA A 332 17.16 7.62 -10.57
N ARG A 333 16.93 7.13 -11.79
CA ARG A 333 17.10 7.89 -13.04
C ARG A 333 15.96 8.86 -13.36
N GLY A 334 14.91 8.90 -12.53
CA GLY A 334 13.73 9.73 -12.77
C GLY A 334 12.79 9.18 -13.84
N TRP A 335 12.94 7.92 -14.20
CA TRP A 335 11.99 7.23 -15.05
C TRP A 335 10.84 6.69 -14.20
N TRP A 336 9.69 6.54 -14.85
CA TRP A 336 8.56 5.92 -14.18
C TRP A 336 8.92 4.48 -13.81
N ALA A 337 8.94 4.18 -12.52
CA ALA A 337 9.09 2.84 -11.96
C ALA A 337 7.84 2.54 -11.14
N HIS A 338 7.29 1.38 -11.33
CA HIS A 338 5.95 0.96 -10.92
C HIS A 338 5.68 1.07 -9.44
#